data_735d6fbe14eea4f1eada7f444d0155a9
#
_entry.id   735d6fbe14eea4f1eada7f444d0155a9
#
_cell.length_a   1.000
_cell.length_b   1.000
_cell.length_c   1.000
_cell.angle_alpha   90.00
_cell.angle_beta   90.00
_cell.angle_gamma   90.00
#
_symmetry.space_group_name_H-M   'P 1'
#
loop_
_entity.id
_entity.type
_entity.pdbx_description
1 polymer ?
#
loop_
_entity_poly.entity_id
_entity_poly.type
_entity_poly.pdbx_seq_one_letter_code
_entity_poly.pdbx_strand_id
1 'polypeptide(L)'
;MINRTFRPSYPLSLACMAVLGALGPQASLSAFAQVSGLEEVVVTAQRREQSIMEVPIAVTLVSGQELETFNLEVSHDLQFLVPGVTFAASSSTSQITLRGVGTGYSGPGLSNSVSVYTDESYVSQQVGSNQLFYDMASVQVLKGPQGTLYGRNTTGGAMLYATNDPDLEGYSGYVQAGVAELDTTELEGAVNIPLGSSVAVRFAGKYNDRGEGHVTNVLNGSEIGGEKETGFRAKLLWQPSDRLSLVFKYEQLELESNDEGSMRSQLGVGLECFYCEDGSL
;
A
#
# COMPACT_ATOMS: atom_id res chain seq x y z
N MET A 1 55.71 1.87 -39.58
CA MET A 1 55.66 2.92 -40.62
C MET A 1 54.30 2.83 -41.29
N ILE A 2 53.41 3.76 -41.01
CA ILE A 2 52.49 4.47 -41.90
C ILE A 2 51.66 5.37 -40.98
N ASN A 3 52.04 6.62 -41.10
CA ASN A 3 51.41 7.77 -40.43
C ASN A 3 50.17 8.17 -41.24
N ARG A 4 48.98 8.22 -40.65
CA ARG A 4 47.81 8.88 -41.25
C ARG A 4 47.27 9.92 -40.30
N THR A 5 47.63 11.16 -40.59
CA THR A 5 47.07 12.38 -40.05
C THR A 5 45.64 12.57 -40.55
N PHE A 6 44.67 12.60 -39.63
CA PHE A 6 43.28 13.02 -39.92
C PHE A 6 43.20 14.53 -39.69
N ARG A 7 42.88 15.31 -40.71
CA ARG A 7 42.50 16.72 -40.62
C ARG A 7 40.96 16.80 -40.60
N PRO A 8 40.33 17.43 -39.63
CA PRO A 8 38.94 17.81 -39.76
C PRO A 8 38.84 19.20 -40.42
N SER A 9 38.21 19.27 -41.58
CA SER A 9 37.81 20.51 -42.24
C SER A 9 36.37 20.83 -41.78
N TYR A 10 36.21 21.88 -40.99
CA TYR A 10 34.88 22.47 -40.71
C TYR A 10 34.67 23.69 -41.62
N PRO A 11 33.62 23.77 -42.41
CA PRO A 11 33.22 25.03 -43.05
C PRO A 11 32.49 25.90 -42.00
N LEU A 12 33.07 26.99 -41.60
CA LEU A 12 32.37 28.07 -40.89
C LEU A 12 31.36 28.67 -41.86
N SER A 13 30.10 28.37 -41.66
CA SER A 13 29.01 29.09 -42.34
C SER A 13 28.77 30.42 -41.67
N LEU A 14 29.00 31.48 -42.43
CA LEU A 14 28.74 32.91 -42.15
C LEU A 14 27.25 33.25 -42.02
N ALA A 15 26.44 32.46 -41.29
CA ALA A 15 24.99 32.61 -41.19
C ALA A 15 24.50 33.05 -39.79
N CYS A 16 25.37 33.41 -38.85
CA CYS A 16 24.99 33.82 -37.48
C CYS A 16 25.06 35.34 -37.18
N MET A 17 25.10 36.19 -38.18
CA MET A 17 25.19 37.64 -37.94
C MET A 17 23.96 38.47 -38.40
N ALA A 18 22.79 37.89 -38.50
CA ALA A 18 21.57 38.64 -38.94
C ALA A 18 20.38 38.58 -38.00
N VAL A 19 20.52 38.24 -36.70
CA VAL A 19 19.39 38.19 -35.73
C VAL A 19 19.62 39.07 -34.50
N LEU A 20 20.48 40.07 -34.56
CA LEU A 20 20.72 40.98 -33.42
C LEU A 20 20.11 42.37 -33.67
N GLY A 21 18.92 42.47 -34.25
CA GLY A 21 18.33 43.77 -34.62
C GLY A 21 16.86 43.99 -34.26
N ALA A 22 16.23 43.22 -33.39
CA ALA A 22 14.83 43.41 -33.04
C ALA A 22 14.55 43.21 -31.53
N LEU A 23 15.27 43.90 -30.66
CA LEU A 23 14.90 44.06 -29.27
C LEU A 23 14.07 45.32 -29.12
N GLY A 24 12.76 45.20 -29.37
CA GLY A 24 11.77 46.15 -28.90
C GLY A 24 11.64 46.11 -27.37
N PRO A 25 11.01 47.14 -26.73
CA PRO A 25 10.97 47.29 -25.29
C PRO A 25 10.32 46.08 -24.63
N GLN A 26 11.04 45.45 -23.71
CA GLN A 26 10.62 44.27 -22.97
C GLN A 26 9.40 44.62 -22.11
N ALA A 27 8.24 44.13 -22.49
CA ALA A 27 7.13 44.01 -21.57
C ALA A 27 7.59 43.06 -20.46
N SER A 28 7.72 43.56 -19.23
CA SER A 28 7.97 42.79 -18.03
C SER A 28 6.79 41.84 -17.85
N LEU A 29 6.95 40.58 -18.33
CA LEU A 29 6.08 39.50 -17.94
C LEU A 29 6.31 39.27 -16.44
N SER A 30 5.42 39.84 -15.63
CA SER A 30 5.28 39.46 -14.23
C SER A 30 4.96 37.97 -14.22
N ALA A 31 5.97 37.16 -13.97
CA ALA A 31 5.77 35.75 -13.61
C ALA A 31 4.97 35.78 -12.30
N PHE A 32 3.66 35.69 -12.39
CA PHE A 32 2.87 35.22 -11.25
C PHE A 32 3.35 33.83 -10.96
N ALA A 33 4.24 33.68 -9.97
CA ALA A 33 4.44 32.43 -9.32
C ALA A 33 3.04 31.99 -8.84
N GLN A 34 2.43 31.07 -9.55
CA GLN A 34 1.31 30.31 -9.05
C GLN A 34 1.83 29.62 -7.80
N VAL A 35 1.58 30.21 -6.65
CA VAL A 35 1.66 29.49 -5.38
C VAL A 35 0.62 28.38 -5.57
N SER A 36 1.06 27.19 -5.97
CA SER A 36 0.26 26.00 -5.85
C SER A 36 -0.15 25.95 -4.38
N GLY A 37 -1.43 26.22 -4.12
CA GLY A 37 -1.96 26.16 -2.77
C GLY A 37 -1.50 24.84 -2.17
N LEU A 38 -0.93 24.89 -0.98
CA LEU A 38 -0.62 23.67 -0.24
C LEU A 38 -1.91 22.85 -0.23
N GLU A 39 -1.89 21.71 -0.87
CA GLU A 39 -2.99 20.78 -0.89
C GLU A 39 -3.26 20.41 0.57
N GLU A 40 -4.45 20.78 1.05
CA GLU A 40 -4.81 20.53 2.44
C GLU A 40 -4.95 19.02 2.64
N VAL A 41 -4.07 18.46 3.44
CA VAL A 41 -4.09 17.02 3.75
C VAL A 41 -5.18 16.76 4.78
N VAL A 42 -6.26 16.15 4.33
CA VAL A 42 -7.41 15.78 5.17
C VAL A 42 -7.25 14.37 5.70
N VAL A 43 -7.50 14.18 6.98
CA VAL A 43 -7.46 12.88 7.67
C VAL A 43 -8.78 12.60 8.40
N THR A 44 -9.12 11.34 8.55
CA THR A 44 -10.28 10.86 9.31
C THR A 44 -9.91 10.32 10.69
N ALA A 45 -8.71 10.68 11.16
CA ALA A 45 -8.10 10.18 12.39
C ALA A 45 -8.96 10.35 13.67
N GLN A 46 -9.93 11.26 13.67
CA GLN A 46 -10.90 11.45 14.76
C GLN A 46 -12.33 11.06 14.39
N ARG A 47 -12.49 10.17 13.41
CA ARG A 47 -13.79 9.76 12.84
C ARG A 47 -14.59 10.94 12.25
N ARG A 48 -13.89 11.95 11.80
CA ARG A 48 -14.36 13.11 11.07
C ARG A 48 -13.25 13.64 10.19
N GLU A 49 -13.60 14.20 9.09
CA GLU A 49 -12.66 14.85 8.19
C GLU A 49 -12.11 16.11 8.84
N GLN A 50 -10.80 16.20 8.95
CA GLN A 50 -10.08 17.34 9.51
C GLN A 50 -8.74 17.52 8.82
N SER A 51 -8.25 18.74 8.79
CA SER A 51 -6.87 19.00 8.40
C SER A 51 -5.91 18.28 9.35
N ILE A 52 -4.90 17.59 8.81
CA ILE A 52 -3.86 16.92 9.61
C ILE A 52 -3.20 17.88 10.61
N MET A 53 -3.13 19.17 10.28
CA MET A 53 -2.54 20.21 11.12
C MET A 53 -3.39 20.55 12.35
N GLU A 54 -4.67 20.26 12.33
CA GLU A 54 -5.61 20.51 13.43
C GLU A 54 -5.79 19.31 14.37
N VAL A 55 -5.28 18.14 13.97
CA VAL A 55 -5.42 16.92 14.76
C VAL A 55 -4.40 16.90 15.90
N PRO A 56 -4.81 16.86 17.17
CA PRO A 56 -3.89 16.93 18.32
C PRO A 56 -3.22 15.60 18.65
N ILE A 57 -3.04 14.73 17.67
CA ILE A 57 -2.35 13.43 17.78
C ILE A 57 -1.33 13.29 16.65
N ALA A 58 -0.28 12.50 16.94
CA ALA A 58 0.73 12.21 15.91
C ALA A 58 0.16 11.23 14.87
N VAL A 59 -0.19 11.74 13.70
CA VAL A 59 -0.67 10.96 12.56
C VAL A 59 0.39 10.94 11.48
N THR A 60 0.58 9.80 10.83
CA THR A 60 1.25 9.70 9.53
C THR A 60 0.21 9.24 8.53
N LEU A 61 0.03 10.01 7.47
CA LEU A 61 -0.79 9.65 6.33
C LEU A 61 0.12 9.15 5.21
N VAL A 62 -0.28 8.07 4.56
CA VAL A 62 0.28 7.57 3.30
C VAL A 62 -0.89 7.51 2.32
N SER A 63 -0.82 8.26 1.25
CA SER A 63 -1.85 8.28 0.21
C SER A 63 -1.78 7.02 -0.66
N GLY A 64 -2.88 6.69 -1.36
CA GLY A 64 -2.88 5.60 -2.34
C GLY A 64 -1.81 5.77 -3.41
N GLN A 65 -1.58 7.00 -3.88
CA GLN A 65 -0.52 7.31 -4.84
C GLN A 65 0.89 7.06 -4.30
N GLU A 66 1.13 7.33 -3.01
CA GLU A 66 2.41 7.01 -2.38
C GLU A 66 2.59 5.50 -2.23
N LEU A 67 1.53 4.75 -1.88
CA LEU A 67 1.56 3.29 -1.84
C LEU A 67 1.97 2.71 -3.19
N GLU A 68 1.37 3.17 -4.29
CA GLU A 68 1.74 2.78 -5.65
C GLU A 68 3.16 3.22 -6.02
N THR A 69 3.53 4.46 -5.72
CA THR A 69 4.86 5.02 -6.08
C THR A 69 6.00 4.25 -5.41
N PHE A 70 5.81 3.82 -4.17
CA PHE A 70 6.81 3.06 -3.41
C PHE A 70 6.61 1.54 -3.52
N ASN A 71 5.67 1.09 -4.36
CA ASN A 71 5.35 -0.33 -4.56
C ASN A 71 5.12 -1.07 -3.23
N LEU A 72 4.27 -0.49 -2.38
CA LEU A 72 3.87 -1.13 -1.14
C LEU A 72 2.64 -2.00 -1.40
N GLU A 73 2.79 -3.30 -1.31
CA GLU A 73 1.77 -4.27 -1.70
C GLU A 73 0.95 -4.79 -0.53
N VAL A 74 1.58 -4.82 0.63
CA VAL A 74 0.97 -5.33 1.86
C VAL A 74 1.22 -4.40 3.03
N SER A 75 0.45 -4.55 4.07
CA SER A 75 0.56 -3.68 5.25
C SER A 75 1.93 -3.73 5.92
N HIS A 76 2.64 -4.85 5.81
CA HIS A 76 3.95 -4.99 6.41
C HIS A 76 5.02 -4.09 5.76
N ASP A 77 4.83 -3.69 4.50
CA ASP A 77 5.74 -2.80 3.77
C ASP A 77 5.75 -1.38 4.35
N LEU A 78 4.70 -1.00 5.06
CA LEU A 78 4.63 0.31 5.74
C LEU A 78 5.79 0.56 6.70
N GLN A 79 6.45 -0.49 7.21
CA GLN A 79 7.62 -0.34 8.07
C GLN A 79 8.79 0.37 7.37
N PHE A 80 8.87 0.30 6.03
CA PHE A 80 9.92 0.96 5.25
C PHE A 80 9.64 2.45 5.03
N LEU A 81 8.37 2.85 5.11
CA LEU A 81 7.95 4.23 4.85
C LEU A 81 7.56 4.97 6.14
N VAL A 82 6.96 4.29 7.12
CA VAL A 82 6.42 4.92 8.32
C VAL A 82 7.35 4.74 9.52
N PRO A 83 8.04 5.78 9.99
CA PRO A 83 8.96 5.68 11.11
C PRO A 83 8.28 5.21 12.39
N GLY A 84 8.89 4.23 13.06
CA GLY A 84 8.44 3.68 14.33
C GLY A 84 7.35 2.61 14.20
N VAL A 85 7.00 2.20 13.00
CA VAL A 85 6.22 1.00 12.72
C VAL A 85 7.17 -0.16 12.47
N THR A 86 6.92 -1.30 13.08
CA THR A 86 7.58 -2.56 12.75
C THR A 86 6.55 -3.68 12.71
N PHE A 87 6.72 -4.58 11.78
CA PHE A 87 5.92 -5.77 11.63
C PHE A 87 6.76 -7.02 11.86
N ALA A 88 6.26 -7.94 12.65
CA ALA A 88 6.72 -9.32 12.67
C ALA A 88 5.61 -10.14 12.03
N ALA A 89 5.76 -10.41 10.75
CA ALA A 89 4.81 -11.18 9.97
C ALA A 89 5.15 -12.68 10.02
N SER A 90 4.13 -13.48 10.06
CA SER A 90 4.14 -14.90 9.74
C SER A 90 3.00 -15.07 8.72
N SER A 91 3.07 -16.05 7.86
CA SER A 91 2.17 -16.24 6.70
C SER A 91 0.72 -15.74 6.85
N SER A 92 0.09 -15.99 7.98
CA SER A 92 -1.30 -15.62 8.24
C SER A 92 -1.51 -14.61 9.35
N THR A 93 -0.46 -14.24 10.12
CA THR A 93 -0.58 -13.34 11.26
C THR A 93 0.43 -12.22 11.19
N SER A 94 0.04 -11.03 11.61
CA SER A 94 0.92 -9.88 11.69
C SER A 94 0.91 -9.29 13.09
N GLN A 95 2.09 -9.23 13.70
CA GLN A 95 2.31 -8.55 14.97
C GLN A 95 2.80 -7.14 14.69
N ILE A 96 1.98 -6.16 15.02
CA ILE A 96 2.26 -4.76 14.77
C ILE A 96 2.84 -4.13 16.05
N THR A 97 3.99 -3.51 15.89
CA THR A 97 4.61 -2.71 16.96
C THR A 97 4.74 -1.26 16.51
N LEU A 98 4.30 -0.34 17.34
CA LEU A 98 4.33 1.08 17.06
C LEU A 98 5.06 1.81 18.19
N ARG A 99 6.19 2.46 17.86
CA ARG A 99 7.06 3.13 18.84
C ARG A 99 7.48 2.21 20.01
N GLY A 100 7.73 0.93 19.70
CA GLY A 100 8.11 -0.06 20.72
C GLY A 100 6.94 -0.66 21.52
N VAL A 101 5.71 -0.19 21.31
CA VAL A 101 4.51 -0.79 21.92
C VAL A 101 3.89 -1.77 20.95
N GLY A 102 3.90 -3.04 21.31
CA GLY A 102 3.41 -4.13 20.47
C GLY A 102 3.11 -5.37 21.30
N THR A 103 2.66 -6.43 20.65
CA THR A 103 2.42 -7.74 21.24
C THR A 103 3.53 -8.67 20.78
N GLY A 104 4.25 -9.29 21.71
CA GLY A 104 5.37 -10.19 21.40
C GLY A 104 4.97 -11.64 21.08
N TYR A 105 3.68 -11.92 21.03
CA TYR A 105 3.14 -13.25 20.79
C TYR A 105 2.03 -13.21 19.74
N SER A 106 1.97 -14.24 18.90
CA SER A 106 0.86 -14.49 17.99
C SER A 106 0.14 -15.78 18.37
N GLY A 107 -1.17 -15.82 18.14
CA GLY A 107 -1.95 -17.00 18.39
C GLY A 107 -3.45 -16.76 18.34
N PRO A 108 -4.24 -17.82 18.24
CA PRO A 108 -5.70 -17.73 18.26
C PRO A 108 -6.20 -17.01 19.51
N GLY A 109 -7.08 -16.03 19.33
CA GLY A 109 -7.65 -15.26 20.45
C GLY A 109 -6.77 -14.15 21.01
N LEU A 110 -5.54 -13.98 20.54
CA LEU A 110 -4.71 -12.84 20.88
C LEU A 110 -5.03 -11.65 19.97
N SER A 111 -4.92 -10.46 20.53
CA SER A 111 -5.11 -9.21 19.79
C SER A 111 -3.84 -8.39 19.82
N ASN A 112 -3.59 -7.64 18.77
CA ASN A 112 -2.49 -6.68 18.72
C ASN A 112 -2.71 -5.54 19.73
N SER A 113 -1.62 -4.91 20.17
CA SER A 113 -1.68 -3.65 20.95
C SER A 113 -1.88 -2.42 20.08
N VAL A 114 -1.79 -2.59 18.76
CA VAL A 114 -2.13 -1.62 17.72
C VAL A 114 -3.34 -2.17 16.99
N SER A 115 -4.45 -1.45 17.04
CA SER A 115 -5.67 -1.86 16.37
C SER A 115 -5.62 -1.57 14.88
N VAL A 116 -6.23 -2.46 14.10
CA VAL A 116 -6.37 -2.33 12.65
C VAL A 116 -7.85 -2.09 12.32
N TYR A 117 -8.10 -1.14 11.45
CA TYR A 117 -9.40 -0.82 10.90
C TYR A 117 -9.31 -0.77 9.38
N THR A 118 -10.27 -1.37 8.70
CA THR A 118 -10.42 -1.27 7.24
C THR A 118 -11.80 -0.70 6.93
N ASP A 119 -11.86 0.45 6.29
CA ASP A 119 -13.09 1.21 6.04
C ASP A 119 -13.96 1.29 7.30
N GLU A 120 -13.37 1.79 8.40
CA GLU A 120 -13.95 1.94 9.73
C GLU A 120 -14.33 0.62 10.46
N SER A 121 -14.22 -0.53 9.80
CA SER A 121 -14.49 -1.83 10.39
C SER A 121 -13.28 -2.35 11.16
N TYR A 122 -13.50 -2.72 12.43
CA TYR A 122 -12.43 -3.23 13.29
C TYR A 122 -12.02 -4.66 12.92
N VAL A 123 -10.74 -4.87 12.64
CA VAL A 123 -10.14 -6.19 12.43
C VAL A 123 -9.76 -6.77 13.80
N SER A 124 -10.56 -7.71 14.29
CA SER A 124 -10.48 -8.18 15.68
C SER A 124 -9.37 -9.19 15.95
N GLN A 125 -8.82 -9.83 14.92
CA GLN A 125 -7.86 -10.91 15.04
C GLN A 125 -6.53 -10.53 14.38
N GLN A 126 -5.44 -11.13 14.85
CA GLN A 126 -4.12 -11.00 14.21
C GLN A 126 -4.11 -11.64 12.81
N VAL A 127 -4.88 -12.72 12.64
CA VAL A 127 -5.19 -13.28 11.34
C VAL A 127 -6.01 -12.26 10.55
N GLY A 128 -5.55 -11.88 9.37
CA GLY A 128 -6.16 -10.82 8.55
C GLY A 128 -5.72 -9.40 8.92
N SER A 129 -4.81 -9.20 9.89
CA SER A 129 -4.18 -7.89 10.09
C SER A 129 -3.07 -7.59 9.08
N ASN A 130 -2.62 -8.59 8.33
CA ASN A 130 -1.83 -8.37 7.12
C ASN A 130 -2.80 -8.06 5.97
N GLN A 131 -2.86 -6.80 5.57
CA GLN A 131 -3.79 -6.32 4.54
C GLN A 131 -3.07 -6.28 3.20
N LEU A 132 -3.71 -6.85 2.19
CA LEU A 132 -3.30 -6.69 0.79
C LEU A 132 -3.74 -5.30 0.30
N PHE A 133 -2.80 -4.55 -0.26
CA PHE A 133 -3.09 -3.23 -0.79
C PHE A 133 -3.49 -3.32 -2.26
N TYR A 134 -4.70 -2.92 -2.55
CA TYR A 134 -5.24 -2.71 -3.89
C TYR A 134 -6.37 -1.70 -3.82
N ASP A 135 -6.42 -0.81 -4.79
CA ASP A 135 -7.42 0.25 -4.86
C ASP A 135 -7.57 1.01 -3.53
N MET A 136 -6.44 1.43 -2.97
CA MET A 136 -6.36 2.13 -1.70
C MET A 136 -6.54 3.63 -1.88
N ALA A 137 -7.31 4.26 -1.00
CA ALA A 137 -7.39 5.71 -0.89
C ALA A 137 -6.25 6.25 0.00
N SER A 138 -6.07 5.64 1.18
CA SER A 138 -5.01 6.05 2.10
C SER A 138 -4.78 5.03 3.21
N VAL A 139 -3.64 5.17 3.87
CA VAL A 139 -3.33 4.52 5.15
C VAL A 139 -2.98 5.60 6.18
N GLN A 140 -3.65 5.59 7.32
CA GLN A 140 -3.37 6.51 8.41
C GLN A 140 -2.85 5.73 9.61
N VAL A 141 -1.69 6.15 10.14
CA VAL A 141 -1.06 5.55 11.31
C VAL A 141 -1.13 6.52 12.47
N LEU A 142 -1.99 6.23 13.43
CA LEU A 142 -2.21 7.02 14.64
C LEU A 142 -1.26 6.53 15.73
N LYS A 143 -0.31 7.36 16.12
CA LYS A 143 0.79 7.00 17.02
C LYS A 143 0.48 7.39 18.46
N GLY A 144 0.37 6.39 19.34
CA GLY A 144 0.07 6.54 20.76
C GLY A 144 -1.34 6.08 21.11
N PRO A 145 -1.71 6.03 22.43
CA PRO A 145 -2.97 5.47 22.88
C PRO A 145 -4.19 6.14 22.27
N GLN A 146 -5.12 5.34 21.71
CA GLN A 146 -6.33 5.80 21.03
C GLN A 146 -7.61 5.21 21.66
N GLY A 147 -7.57 4.81 22.93
CA GLY A 147 -8.66 4.09 23.58
C GLY A 147 -10.02 4.79 23.62
N THR A 148 -10.05 6.12 23.64
CA THR A 148 -11.29 6.90 23.69
C THR A 148 -12.09 6.88 22.39
N LEU A 149 -11.40 6.83 21.23
CA LEU A 149 -12.04 6.88 19.91
C LEU A 149 -12.13 5.50 19.25
N TYR A 150 -11.12 4.68 19.44
CA TYR A 150 -10.95 3.41 18.78
C TYR A 150 -11.11 2.20 19.72
N GLY A 151 -11.35 2.44 21.01
CA GLY A 151 -11.67 1.41 21.98
C GLY A 151 -10.48 0.53 22.37
N ARG A 152 -10.75 -0.76 22.56
CA ARG A 152 -9.75 -1.73 23.08
C ARG A 152 -8.61 -1.94 22.10
N ASN A 153 -7.48 -2.46 22.62
CA ASN A 153 -6.33 -2.89 21.81
C ASN A 153 -5.60 -1.76 21.06
N THR A 154 -5.73 -0.52 21.54
CA THR A 154 -5.15 0.69 20.95
C THR A 154 -4.12 1.36 21.84
N THR A 155 -3.43 0.58 22.67
CA THR A 155 -2.42 1.09 23.61
C THR A 155 -1.19 1.66 22.88
N GLY A 156 -0.79 1.01 21.78
CA GLY A 156 0.30 1.49 20.91
C GLY A 156 -0.18 2.51 19.87
N GLY A 157 -1.44 2.41 19.46
CA GLY A 157 -2.02 3.23 18.41
C GLY A 157 -3.08 2.52 17.59
N ALA A 158 -3.38 3.07 16.42
CA ALA A 158 -4.29 2.47 15.45
C ALA A 158 -3.78 2.65 14.02
N MET A 159 -4.06 1.69 13.16
CA MET A 159 -3.83 1.73 11.73
C MET A 159 -5.19 1.72 11.02
N LEU A 160 -5.42 2.73 10.19
CA LEU A 160 -6.67 2.92 9.47
C LEU A 160 -6.38 2.77 7.98
N TYR A 161 -6.95 1.75 7.39
CA TYR A 161 -6.88 1.48 5.96
C TYR A 161 -8.18 1.96 5.31
N ALA A 162 -8.08 2.93 4.42
CA ALA A 162 -9.19 3.42 3.65
C ALA A 162 -9.03 2.98 2.19
N THR A 163 -10.04 2.32 1.66
CA THR A 163 -10.10 1.92 0.26
C THR A 163 -10.96 2.92 -0.52
N ASN A 164 -10.75 3.06 -1.82
CA ASN A 164 -11.50 4.01 -2.63
C ASN A 164 -13.00 3.71 -2.58
N ASP A 165 -13.80 4.75 -2.39
CA ASP A 165 -15.25 4.68 -2.43
C ASP A 165 -15.78 4.84 -3.86
N PRO A 166 -17.00 4.36 -4.14
CA PRO A 166 -17.69 4.66 -5.38
C PRO A 166 -17.96 6.15 -5.51
N ASP A 167 -17.81 6.67 -6.74
CA ASP A 167 -18.01 8.07 -7.09
C ASP A 167 -19.20 8.22 -8.03
N LEU A 168 -20.04 9.24 -7.76
CA LEU A 168 -21.23 9.58 -8.55
C LEU A 168 -20.88 10.44 -9.78
N GLU A 169 -19.68 11.06 -9.81
CA GLU A 169 -19.32 12.05 -10.83
C GLU A 169 -19.06 11.43 -12.20
N GLY A 170 -18.51 10.19 -12.26
CA GLY A 170 -18.18 9.62 -13.54
C GLY A 170 -17.66 8.20 -13.56
N TYR A 171 -17.54 7.66 -14.77
CA TYR A 171 -16.85 6.40 -14.99
C TYR A 171 -15.36 6.62 -14.85
N SER A 172 -14.73 5.80 -14.03
CA SER A 172 -13.28 5.79 -13.88
C SER A 172 -12.79 4.37 -13.65
N GLY A 173 -11.51 4.14 -13.86
CA GLY A 173 -10.92 2.85 -13.59
C GLY A 173 -9.50 2.76 -14.10
N TYR A 174 -8.83 1.69 -13.70
CA TYR A 174 -7.48 1.37 -14.12
C TYR A 174 -7.29 -0.14 -14.20
N VAL A 175 -6.29 -0.56 -14.94
CA VAL A 175 -5.76 -1.93 -14.96
C VAL A 175 -4.25 -1.84 -14.98
N GLN A 176 -3.62 -2.58 -14.11
CA GLN A 176 -2.17 -2.72 -14.01
C GLN A 176 -1.80 -4.20 -14.13
N ALA A 177 -0.71 -4.49 -14.81
CA ALA A 177 -0.17 -5.83 -14.92
C ALA A 177 1.35 -5.76 -14.77
N GLY A 178 1.92 -6.64 -14.00
CA GLY A 178 3.34 -6.72 -13.69
C GLY A 178 3.86 -8.14 -13.77
N VAL A 179 5.16 -8.23 -14.02
CA VAL A 179 5.94 -9.45 -13.88
C VAL A 179 7.23 -9.12 -13.13
N ALA A 180 7.62 -9.97 -12.21
CA ALA A 180 8.81 -9.76 -11.39
C ALA A 180 9.63 -11.05 -11.27
N GLU A 181 10.70 -11.01 -10.51
CA GLU A 181 11.52 -12.19 -10.20
C GLU A 181 10.71 -13.25 -9.45
N LEU A 182 11.24 -14.48 -9.37
CA LEU A 182 10.60 -15.63 -8.73
C LEU A 182 9.27 -16.03 -9.39
N ASP A 183 9.20 -15.90 -10.73
CA ASP A 183 7.99 -16.21 -11.53
C ASP A 183 6.75 -15.48 -10.99
N THR A 184 6.94 -14.21 -10.59
CA THR A 184 5.86 -13.40 -10.03
C THR A 184 5.03 -12.78 -11.15
N THR A 185 3.72 -12.96 -11.08
CA THR A 185 2.74 -12.34 -11.97
C THR A 185 1.73 -11.57 -11.15
N GLU A 186 1.55 -10.30 -11.49
CA GLU A 186 0.60 -9.41 -10.83
C GLU A 186 -0.43 -8.88 -11.82
N LEU A 187 -1.67 -8.80 -11.35
CA LEU A 187 -2.77 -8.16 -12.06
C LEU A 187 -3.64 -7.42 -11.03
N GLU A 188 -3.81 -6.13 -11.23
CA GLU A 188 -4.67 -5.31 -10.38
C GLU A 188 -5.56 -4.43 -11.26
N GLY A 189 -6.76 -4.14 -10.79
CA GLY A 189 -7.63 -3.20 -11.47
C GLY A 189 -8.85 -2.82 -10.65
N ALA A 190 -9.39 -1.65 -10.98
CA ALA A 190 -10.65 -1.17 -10.43
C ALA A 190 -11.48 -0.48 -11.48
N VAL A 191 -12.80 -0.49 -11.30
CA VAL A 191 -13.76 0.22 -12.14
C VAL A 191 -14.84 0.85 -11.28
N ASN A 192 -15.10 2.13 -11.52
CA ASN A 192 -16.20 2.90 -10.93
C ASN A 192 -17.30 3.11 -11.95
N ILE A 193 -18.54 2.81 -11.57
CA ILE A 193 -19.71 2.87 -12.45
C ILE A 193 -20.83 3.64 -11.73
N PRO A 194 -21.09 4.91 -12.09
CA PRO A 194 -22.28 5.61 -11.61
C PRO A 194 -23.54 5.04 -12.28
N LEU A 195 -24.54 4.69 -11.47
CA LEU A 195 -25.82 4.14 -11.92
C LEU A 195 -26.94 5.19 -11.87
N GLY A 196 -26.57 6.46 -11.92
CA GLY A 196 -27.46 7.60 -11.85
C GLY A 196 -26.93 8.67 -10.91
N SER A 197 -27.78 9.58 -10.46
CA SER A 197 -27.35 10.72 -9.62
C SER A 197 -27.22 10.39 -8.12
N SER A 198 -27.59 9.19 -7.70
CA SER A 198 -27.64 8.81 -6.28
C SER A 198 -27.11 7.42 -5.97
N VAL A 199 -26.67 6.68 -6.98
CA VAL A 199 -26.12 5.33 -6.80
C VAL A 199 -24.87 5.19 -7.64
N ALA A 200 -23.81 4.67 -7.05
CA ALA A 200 -22.60 4.25 -7.77
C ALA A 200 -22.10 2.92 -7.22
N VAL A 201 -21.42 2.16 -8.06
CA VAL A 201 -20.73 0.92 -7.68
C VAL A 201 -19.26 1.00 -8.08
N ARG A 202 -18.43 0.39 -7.26
CA ARG A 202 -17.00 0.24 -7.52
C ARG A 202 -16.60 -1.20 -7.32
N PHE A 203 -15.92 -1.76 -8.30
CA PHE A 203 -15.32 -3.08 -8.23
C PHE A 203 -13.82 -2.94 -8.30
N ALA A 204 -13.13 -3.67 -7.46
CA ALA A 204 -11.68 -3.75 -7.47
C ALA A 204 -11.22 -5.20 -7.29
N GLY A 205 -10.09 -5.53 -7.87
CA GLY A 205 -9.50 -6.86 -7.71
C GLY A 205 -8.00 -6.83 -7.87
N LYS A 206 -7.33 -7.73 -7.15
CA LYS A 206 -5.90 -7.99 -7.25
C LYS A 206 -5.66 -9.50 -7.30
N TYR A 207 -4.74 -9.88 -8.16
CA TYR A 207 -4.18 -11.21 -8.25
C TYR A 207 -2.67 -11.05 -8.22
N ASN A 208 -2.03 -11.75 -7.30
CA ASN A 208 -0.59 -11.83 -7.18
C ASN A 208 -0.21 -13.30 -7.02
N ASP A 209 0.67 -13.80 -7.87
CA ASP A 209 1.15 -15.19 -7.85
C ASP A 209 2.66 -15.19 -7.98
N ARG A 210 3.33 -15.61 -6.92
CA ARG A 210 4.76 -15.89 -6.89
C ARG A 210 4.95 -17.40 -6.96
N GLY A 211 5.17 -17.89 -8.19
CA GLY A 211 5.27 -19.31 -8.47
C GLY A 211 6.49 -19.99 -7.87
N GLU A 212 7.63 -19.27 -7.76
CA GLU A 212 8.87 -19.77 -7.20
C GLU A 212 9.09 -19.29 -5.76
N GLY A 213 9.56 -20.20 -4.92
CA GLY A 213 9.95 -19.87 -3.55
C GLY A 213 11.35 -19.25 -3.47
N HIS A 214 11.58 -18.45 -2.46
CA HIS A 214 12.89 -17.82 -2.21
C HIS A 214 13.87 -18.75 -1.45
N VAL A 215 13.43 -19.93 -1.02
CA VAL A 215 14.25 -20.92 -0.31
C VAL A 215 14.10 -22.28 -0.98
N THR A 216 15.23 -22.88 -1.35
CA THR A 216 15.25 -24.25 -1.90
C THR A 216 15.63 -25.24 -0.81
N ASN A 217 14.79 -26.26 -0.60
CA ASN A 217 15.10 -27.36 0.27
C ASN A 217 16.18 -28.23 -0.37
N VAL A 218 17.34 -28.28 0.24
CA VAL A 218 18.51 -29.01 -0.31
C VAL A 218 18.35 -30.54 -0.32
N LEU A 219 17.38 -31.09 0.41
CA LEU A 219 17.16 -32.51 0.51
C LEU A 219 16.30 -33.06 -0.63
N ASN A 220 15.27 -32.35 -1.01
CA ASN A 220 14.28 -32.78 -2.00
C ASN A 220 14.12 -31.84 -3.20
N GLY A 221 14.79 -30.69 -3.17
CA GLY A 221 14.71 -29.68 -4.23
C GLY A 221 13.40 -28.91 -4.28
N SER A 222 12.51 -29.06 -3.27
CA SER A 222 11.29 -28.25 -3.23
C SER A 222 11.58 -26.80 -2.89
N GLU A 223 10.79 -25.90 -3.44
CA GLU A 223 10.86 -24.48 -3.16
C GLU A 223 9.84 -24.11 -2.09
N ILE A 224 10.26 -23.23 -1.18
CA ILE A 224 9.48 -22.73 -0.05
C ILE A 224 9.43 -21.21 -0.16
N GLY A 225 8.25 -20.59 0.08
CA GLY A 225 8.03 -19.15 0.00
C GLY A 225 7.29 -18.70 -1.25
N GLY A 226 6.70 -19.64 -2.01
CA GLY A 226 5.69 -19.29 -3.01
C GLY A 226 4.42 -18.80 -2.33
N GLU A 227 3.80 -17.77 -2.88
CA GLU A 227 2.64 -17.11 -2.31
C GLU A 227 1.68 -16.71 -3.42
N LYS A 228 0.39 -16.99 -3.20
CA LYS A 228 -0.66 -16.58 -4.11
C LYS A 228 -1.73 -15.84 -3.34
N GLU A 229 -2.00 -14.64 -3.78
CA GLU A 229 -2.97 -13.75 -3.18
C GLU A 229 -4.04 -13.38 -4.21
N THR A 230 -5.29 -13.48 -3.81
CA THR A 230 -6.42 -13.07 -4.63
C THR A 230 -7.35 -12.21 -3.80
N GLY A 231 -7.55 -10.98 -4.22
CA GLY A 231 -8.44 -10.01 -3.58
C GLY A 231 -9.56 -9.60 -4.53
N PHE A 232 -10.78 -9.53 -4.02
CA PHE A 232 -11.93 -8.96 -4.70
C PHE A 232 -12.72 -8.09 -3.76
N ARG A 233 -13.08 -6.88 -4.20
CA ARG A 233 -13.90 -5.93 -3.44
C ARG A 233 -14.99 -5.37 -4.33
N ALA A 234 -16.21 -5.29 -3.77
CA ALA A 234 -17.32 -4.60 -4.36
C ALA A 234 -17.89 -3.61 -3.34
N LYS A 235 -18.04 -2.36 -3.74
CA LYS A 235 -18.66 -1.31 -2.95
C LYS A 235 -19.88 -0.76 -3.69
N LEU A 236 -20.92 -0.44 -2.97
CA LEU A 236 -22.11 0.25 -3.47
C LEU A 236 -22.35 1.48 -2.60
N LEU A 237 -22.33 2.65 -3.22
CA LEU A 237 -22.75 3.91 -2.63
C LEU A 237 -24.23 4.15 -3.00
N TRP A 238 -25.04 4.45 -2.00
CA TRP A 238 -26.42 4.92 -2.17
C TRP A 238 -26.64 6.20 -1.39
N GLN A 239 -26.85 7.29 -2.11
CA GLN A 239 -27.05 8.62 -1.56
C GLN A 239 -28.43 9.17 -1.98
N PRO A 240 -29.50 8.75 -1.29
CA PRO A 240 -30.87 9.16 -1.64
C PRO A 240 -31.14 10.64 -1.35
N SER A 241 -30.32 11.31 -0.55
CA SER A 241 -30.40 12.74 -0.25
C SER A 241 -29.07 13.28 0.23
N ASP A 242 -28.86 14.58 0.23
CA ASP A 242 -27.65 15.28 0.73
C ASP A 242 -27.34 14.99 2.22
N ARG A 243 -28.31 14.44 2.97
CA ARG A 243 -28.18 14.17 4.41
C ARG A 243 -27.95 12.69 4.72
N LEU A 244 -28.09 11.81 3.75
CA LEU A 244 -27.96 10.37 3.95
C LEU A 244 -27.07 9.77 2.85
N SER A 245 -25.97 9.21 3.28
CA SER A 245 -25.05 8.43 2.44
C SER A 245 -24.83 7.07 3.08
N LEU A 246 -25.02 6.01 2.31
CA LEU A 246 -24.85 4.62 2.74
C LEU A 246 -23.86 3.94 1.81
N VAL A 247 -22.84 3.34 2.38
CA VAL A 247 -21.87 2.53 1.66
C VAL A 247 -21.98 1.07 2.11
N PHE A 248 -22.21 0.19 1.15
CA PHE A 248 -22.19 -1.26 1.38
C PHE A 248 -20.91 -1.82 0.78
N LYS A 249 -20.21 -2.65 1.55
CA LYS A 249 -18.96 -3.28 1.14
C LYS A 249 -19.06 -4.79 1.24
N TYR A 250 -18.61 -5.47 0.20
CA TYR A 250 -18.28 -6.88 0.22
C TYR A 250 -16.80 -7.04 -0.17
N GLU A 251 -16.07 -7.83 0.58
CA GLU A 251 -14.67 -8.11 0.31
C GLU A 251 -14.37 -9.58 0.56
N GLN A 252 -13.63 -10.17 -0.34
CA GLN A 252 -13.07 -11.51 -0.21
C GLN A 252 -11.58 -11.45 -0.49
N LEU A 253 -10.82 -12.02 0.43
CA LEU A 253 -9.37 -12.17 0.31
C LEU A 253 -9.04 -13.64 0.50
N GLU A 254 -8.22 -14.18 -0.39
CA GLU A 254 -7.70 -15.54 -0.33
C GLU A 254 -6.19 -15.48 -0.42
N LEU A 255 -5.54 -16.11 0.54
CA LEU A 255 -4.10 -16.21 0.64
C LEU A 255 -3.71 -17.68 0.70
N GLU A 256 -2.99 -18.14 -0.29
CA GLU A 256 -2.36 -19.44 -0.33
C GLU A 256 -0.85 -19.27 -0.24
N SER A 257 -0.22 -19.91 0.73
CA SER A 257 1.23 -19.84 0.88
C SER A 257 1.78 -21.24 1.18
N ASN A 258 2.87 -21.58 0.53
CA ASN A 258 3.63 -22.78 0.87
C ASN A 258 4.74 -22.50 1.90
N ASP A 259 4.70 -21.33 2.55
CA ASP A 259 5.61 -20.89 3.59
C ASP A 259 5.31 -21.51 4.98
N GLU A 260 4.63 -22.65 5.02
CA GLU A 260 4.34 -23.39 6.27
C GLU A 260 5.59 -23.92 6.97
N GLY A 261 6.71 -23.82 6.34
CA GLY A 261 7.97 -23.89 7.02
C GLY A 261 8.29 -22.58 7.73
N SER A 262 7.70 -22.32 8.91
CA SER A 262 8.47 -21.52 9.85
C SER A 262 9.80 -22.24 9.96
N MET A 263 10.84 -21.73 9.30
CA MET A 263 12.20 -22.25 9.48
C MET A 263 12.57 -21.95 10.92
N ARG A 264 12.18 -22.82 11.80
CA ARG A 264 12.81 -22.93 13.09
C ARG A 264 14.19 -23.45 12.77
N SER A 265 15.16 -22.56 12.71
CA SER A 265 16.54 -22.99 12.80
C SER A 265 16.65 -23.70 14.15
N GLN A 266 16.53 -25.02 14.12
CA GLN A 266 16.78 -25.84 15.27
C GLN A 266 18.28 -25.82 15.51
N LEU A 267 18.73 -24.80 16.17
CA LEU A 267 19.95 -24.85 16.93
C LEU A 267 19.63 -25.66 18.17
N GLY A 268 19.78 -26.98 18.05
CA GLY A 268 19.92 -27.85 19.18
C GLY A 268 18.67 -28.52 19.71
N VAL A 269 18.78 -29.83 19.73
CA VAL A 269 18.22 -30.72 20.72
C VAL A 269 16.72 -30.60 21.04
N GLY A 270 15.91 -31.45 20.41
CA GLY A 270 14.65 -31.89 21.01
C GLY A 270 13.43 -31.00 20.79
N LEU A 271 13.34 -30.28 19.69
CA LEU A 271 12.08 -29.72 19.27
C LEU A 271 11.42 -30.65 18.24
N GLU A 272 10.34 -31.25 18.66
CA GLU A 272 9.50 -32.07 17.78
C GLU A 272 8.88 -31.24 16.69
N CYS A 273 8.88 -31.73 15.46
CA CYS A 273 8.17 -31.11 14.36
C CYS A 273 6.66 -31.29 14.61
N PHE A 274 5.93 -30.22 14.86
CA PHE A 274 4.48 -30.29 15.10
C PHE A 274 3.65 -30.48 13.83
N TYR A 275 4.27 -30.40 12.63
CA TYR A 275 3.60 -30.45 11.34
C TYR A 275 4.33 -31.30 10.29
N CYS A 276 5.10 -32.29 10.70
CA CYS A 276 5.64 -33.27 9.75
C CYS A 276 4.57 -34.35 9.50
N GLU A 277 3.99 -34.38 8.33
CA GLU A 277 2.99 -35.40 7.92
C GLU A 277 3.51 -36.84 7.99
N ASP A 278 4.82 -37.03 7.97
CA ASP A 278 5.46 -38.33 7.99
C ASP A 278 6.11 -38.73 9.33
N GLY A 279 6.06 -37.87 10.33
CA GLY A 279 6.64 -38.15 11.65
C GLY A 279 8.16 -38.37 11.66
N SER A 280 8.85 -37.99 10.58
CA SER A 280 10.30 -38.06 10.50
C SER A 280 10.92 -36.73 10.90
N LEU A 281 11.88 -36.77 11.82
CA LEU A 281 12.79 -35.67 12.14
C LEU A 281 13.88 -35.59 11.07
#